data_efeb764e4c18aef6cd9f6befb68d3bd6
#
_entry.id   efeb764e4c18aef6cd9f6befb68d3bd6
#
_cell.length_a   1.000
_cell.length_b   1.000
_cell.length_c   1.000
_cell.angle_alpha   90.00
_cell.angle_beta   90.00
_cell.angle_gamma   90.00
#
_symmetry.space_group_name_H-M   'P 1'
#
loop_
_entity.id
_entity.type
_entity.pdbx_description
1 polymer ?
#
loop_
_entity_poly.entity_id
_entity_poly.type
_entity_poly.pdbx_seq_one_letter_code
_entity_poly.pdbx_strand_id
1 'polypeptide(L)'
;MIRQITDLNRYRDFVIGFIDEECFCDPHFLSEDQIDDRLFNFLKNDKHIAYGAFEDEEITGLFVFLELQDEKYMELLGCFSRNEKAYEELIAYFQEKYPGYQIDFVFNPKNLLLKEELKKANAQFDVEQYKMSYTHKPLPYECDGIILLNDRYQDDYLDMHNKDLYWTGEKVIEAPERFKVLIALEDDKAVGYVDVTYTYDDNEPADLFVREEYRRKGYGRKLLTKAIKMNEPKDMSLHVDIDNIPALNLYRSLGFVIDEKRNEITANLFL
;
A
#
# COMPACT_ATOMS: atom_id res chain seq x y z
N MET A 1 -8.32 -21.40 -18.55
CA MET A 1 -9.72 -20.84 -18.66
C MET A 1 -10.03 -20.01 -17.41
N ILE A 2 -10.48 -18.77 -17.57
CA ILE A 2 -10.86 -17.88 -16.45
C ILE A 2 -12.34 -18.02 -16.12
N ARG A 3 -12.66 -18.15 -14.82
CA ARG A 3 -14.03 -18.18 -14.29
C ARG A 3 -14.14 -17.27 -13.07
N GLN A 4 -15.27 -16.61 -12.91
CA GLN A 4 -15.58 -15.84 -11.71
C GLN A 4 -15.79 -16.78 -10.51
N ILE A 5 -15.20 -16.45 -9.37
CA ILE A 5 -15.31 -17.19 -8.10
C ILE A 5 -16.31 -16.45 -7.20
N THR A 6 -17.25 -17.20 -6.63
CA THR A 6 -18.27 -16.67 -5.68
C THR A 6 -18.06 -17.17 -4.25
N ASP A 7 -17.18 -18.15 -4.04
CA ASP A 7 -16.86 -18.72 -2.74
C ASP A 7 -15.35 -19.01 -2.66
N LEU A 8 -14.61 -18.12 -2.00
CA LEU A 8 -13.17 -18.23 -1.82
C LEU A 8 -12.76 -19.36 -0.86
N ASN A 9 -13.64 -19.76 0.07
CA ASN A 9 -13.30 -20.76 1.09
C ASN A 9 -12.95 -22.14 0.47
N ARG A 10 -13.47 -22.43 -0.72
CA ARG A 10 -13.18 -23.66 -1.46
C ARG A 10 -11.70 -23.78 -1.85
N TYR A 11 -10.98 -22.67 -1.87
CA TYR A 11 -9.60 -22.58 -2.35
C TYR A 11 -8.60 -22.23 -1.23
N ARG A 12 -9.02 -22.39 0.04
CA ARG A 12 -8.20 -22.06 1.20
C ARG A 12 -6.83 -22.74 1.16
N ASP A 13 -6.81 -24.07 0.96
CA ASP A 13 -5.54 -24.83 0.93
C ASP A 13 -4.63 -24.42 -0.25
N PHE A 14 -5.23 -24.06 -1.37
CA PHE A 14 -4.49 -23.53 -2.51
C PHE A 14 -3.79 -22.22 -2.15
N VAL A 15 -4.51 -21.28 -1.53
CA VAL A 15 -3.96 -19.96 -1.15
C VAL A 15 -2.89 -20.07 -0.06
N ILE A 16 -3.13 -20.87 0.98
CA ILE A 16 -2.17 -21.09 2.07
C ILE A 16 -0.83 -21.60 1.53
N GLY A 17 -0.85 -22.42 0.48
CA GLY A 17 0.37 -22.90 -0.16
C GLY A 17 1.31 -21.82 -0.68
N PHE A 18 0.91 -20.54 -0.71
CA PHE A 18 1.74 -19.42 -1.18
C PHE A 18 2.42 -18.60 -0.08
N ILE A 19 2.05 -18.77 1.19
CA ILE A 19 2.53 -17.94 2.31
C ILE A 19 4.06 -17.90 2.40
N ASP A 20 4.71 -19.04 2.22
CA ASP A 20 6.18 -19.18 2.33
C ASP A 20 6.92 -19.14 0.99
N GLU A 21 6.22 -18.93 -0.11
CA GLU A 21 6.80 -18.85 -1.46
C GLU A 21 7.45 -17.49 -1.70
N GLU A 22 8.77 -17.41 -1.70
CA GLU A 22 9.51 -16.15 -1.81
C GLU A 22 9.12 -15.31 -3.03
N CYS A 23 8.88 -15.95 -4.17
CA CYS A 23 8.58 -15.26 -5.43
C CYS A 23 7.09 -15.02 -5.66
N PHE A 24 6.23 -15.79 -5.00
CA PHE A 24 4.79 -15.81 -5.29
C PHE A 24 3.93 -15.48 -4.08
N CYS A 25 4.54 -15.20 -2.90
CA CYS A 25 3.77 -14.72 -1.76
C CYS A 25 3.12 -13.37 -2.11
N ASP A 26 1.84 -13.25 -1.76
CA ASP A 26 1.15 -11.98 -1.87
C ASP A 26 1.55 -11.07 -0.70
N PRO A 27 1.96 -9.81 -0.95
CA PRO A 27 2.43 -8.91 0.10
C PRO A 27 1.40 -8.65 1.23
N HIS A 28 0.10 -8.84 0.93
CA HIS A 28 -0.99 -8.59 1.86
C HIS A 28 -1.39 -9.82 2.69
N PHE A 29 -0.93 -11.04 2.30
CA PHE A 29 -1.37 -12.32 2.86
C PHE A 29 -0.19 -13.25 3.17
N LEU A 30 0.54 -12.94 4.23
CA LEU A 30 1.75 -13.67 4.65
C LEU A 30 1.51 -14.61 5.84
N SER A 31 0.27 -14.77 6.32
CA SER A 31 -0.08 -15.70 7.39
C SER A 31 -1.50 -16.25 7.18
N GLU A 32 -1.77 -17.43 7.76
CA GLU A 32 -3.10 -18.03 7.72
C GLU A 32 -4.15 -17.11 8.35
N ASP A 33 -3.84 -16.45 9.47
CA ASP A 33 -4.76 -15.53 10.13
C ASP A 33 -5.15 -14.37 9.20
N GLN A 34 -4.20 -13.78 8.47
CA GLN A 34 -4.50 -12.72 7.49
C GLN A 34 -5.40 -13.22 6.37
N ILE A 35 -5.21 -14.46 5.90
CA ILE A 35 -6.04 -15.09 4.88
C ILE A 35 -7.45 -15.31 5.43
N ASP A 36 -7.59 -15.90 6.62
CA ASP A 36 -8.88 -16.23 7.23
C ASP A 36 -9.68 -14.97 7.60
N ASP A 37 -9.04 -13.96 8.18
CA ASP A 37 -9.72 -12.75 8.64
C ASP A 37 -10.06 -11.77 7.50
N ARG A 38 -9.28 -11.75 6.44
CA ARG A 38 -9.40 -10.73 5.38
C ARG A 38 -9.84 -11.31 4.05
N LEU A 39 -9.06 -12.23 3.44
CA LEU A 39 -9.28 -12.70 2.08
C LEU A 39 -10.66 -13.36 1.92
N PHE A 40 -11.03 -14.28 2.81
CA PHE A 40 -12.31 -14.99 2.71
C PHE A 40 -13.53 -14.12 3.01
N ASN A 41 -13.30 -12.94 3.57
CA ASN A 41 -14.35 -11.96 3.80
C ASN A 41 -14.48 -10.93 2.65
N PHE A 42 -13.56 -10.90 1.71
CA PHE A 42 -13.58 -9.90 0.62
C PHE A 42 -14.87 -9.91 -0.17
N LEU A 43 -15.37 -11.07 -0.58
CA LEU A 43 -16.61 -11.17 -1.39
C LEU A 43 -17.90 -10.83 -0.61
N LYS A 44 -17.79 -10.45 0.68
CA LYS A 44 -18.92 -9.84 1.40
C LYS A 44 -19.14 -8.37 1.00
N ASN A 45 -18.14 -7.72 0.40
CA ASN A 45 -18.25 -6.41 -0.17
C ASN A 45 -18.63 -6.56 -1.66
N ASP A 46 -19.68 -5.91 -2.09
CA ASP A 46 -20.22 -5.94 -3.45
C ASP A 46 -19.29 -5.32 -4.51
N LYS A 47 -18.31 -4.52 -4.07
CA LYS A 47 -17.25 -3.97 -4.94
C LYS A 47 -16.08 -4.94 -5.14
N HIS A 48 -16.06 -6.08 -4.48
CA HIS A 48 -14.97 -7.05 -4.63
C HIS A 48 -15.39 -8.20 -5.54
N ILE A 49 -14.51 -8.59 -6.43
CA ILE A 49 -14.72 -9.67 -7.39
C ILE A 49 -13.50 -10.59 -7.40
N ALA A 50 -13.73 -11.88 -7.61
CA ALA A 50 -12.64 -12.86 -7.68
C ALA A 50 -12.71 -13.67 -8.97
N TYR A 51 -11.54 -14.04 -9.50
CA TYR A 51 -11.36 -14.88 -10.66
C TYR A 51 -10.42 -16.04 -10.34
N GLY A 52 -10.79 -17.22 -10.87
CA GLY A 52 -9.93 -18.39 -10.87
C GLY A 52 -9.48 -18.73 -12.28
N ALA A 53 -8.21 -19.05 -12.44
CA ALA A 53 -7.68 -19.73 -13.62
C ALA A 53 -7.74 -21.23 -13.39
N PHE A 54 -8.23 -21.99 -14.40
CA PHE A 54 -8.40 -23.44 -14.30
C PHE A 54 -7.77 -24.14 -15.49
N GLU A 55 -7.13 -25.29 -15.22
CA GLU A 55 -6.66 -26.27 -16.20
C GLU A 55 -7.21 -27.63 -15.79
N ASP A 56 -7.94 -28.31 -16.70
CA ASP A 56 -8.60 -29.59 -16.43
C ASP A 56 -9.41 -29.64 -15.11
N GLU A 57 -10.16 -28.56 -14.82
CA GLU A 57 -10.95 -28.33 -13.59
C GLU A 57 -10.13 -28.07 -12.31
N GLU A 58 -8.81 -28.17 -12.36
CA GLU A 58 -7.92 -27.81 -11.25
C GLU A 58 -7.60 -26.31 -11.26
N ILE A 59 -7.61 -25.67 -10.09
CA ILE A 59 -7.27 -24.26 -9.98
C ILE A 59 -5.76 -24.06 -10.10
N THR A 60 -5.33 -23.18 -11.00
CA THR A 60 -3.95 -22.80 -11.25
C THR A 60 -3.62 -21.36 -10.87
N GLY A 61 -4.64 -20.56 -10.63
CA GLY A 61 -4.50 -19.17 -10.16
C GLY A 61 -5.78 -18.66 -9.51
N LEU A 62 -5.65 -17.85 -8.46
CA LEU A 62 -6.74 -17.15 -7.80
C LEU A 62 -6.37 -15.67 -7.69
N PHE A 63 -7.27 -14.80 -8.12
CA PHE A 63 -7.08 -13.35 -8.21
C PHE A 63 -8.29 -12.63 -7.66
N VAL A 64 -8.07 -11.70 -6.73
CA VAL A 64 -9.13 -10.91 -6.11
C VAL A 64 -8.92 -9.45 -6.41
N PHE A 65 -9.99 -8.76 -6.83
CA PHE A 65 -9.93 -7.36 -7.22
C PHE A 65 -11.00 -6.54 -6.49
N LEU A 66 -10.68 -5.28 -6.22
CA LEU A 66 -11.64 -4.21 -6.08
C LEU A 66 -12.11 -3.83 -7.48
N GLU A 67 -13.42 -3.64 -7.71
CA GLU A 67 -14.00 -3.14 -8.96
C GLU A 67 -14.82 -1.88 -8.68
N LEU A 68 -14.47 -0.77 -9.30
CA LEU A 68 -15.21 0.49 -9.30
C LEU A 68 -15.78 0.74 -10.70
N GLN A 69 -16.97 0.18 -10.97
CA GLN A 69 -17.58 0.15 -12.30
C GLN A 69 -17.80 1.56 -12.88
N ASP A 70 -18.27 2.51 -12.07
CA ASP A 70 -18.54 3.88 -12.50
C ASP A 70 -17.27 4.62 -12.92
N GLU A 71 -16.13 4.24 -12.34
CA GLU A 71 -14.81 4.82 -12.62
C GLU A 71 -14.06 4.03 -13.69
N LYS A 72 -14.57 2.88 -14.10
CA LYS A 72 -13.87 1.90 -14.95
C LYS A 72 -12.48 1.55 -14.41
N TYR A 73 -12.41 1.26 -13.13
CA TYR A 73 -11.18 1.00 -12.41
C TYR A 73 -11.25 -0.34 -11.69
N MET A 74 -10.12 -1.06 -11.69
CA MET A 74 -9.92 -2.25 -10.87
C MET A 74 -8.55 -2.20 -10.21
N GLU A 75 -8.44 -2.80 -9.01
CA GLU A 75 -7.19 -2.96 -8.29
C GLU A 75 -7.04 -4.39 -7.80
N LEU A 76 -5.88 -4.99 -8.04
CA LEU A 76 -5.55 -6.32 -7.55
C LEU A 76 -5.34 -6.28 -6.03
N LEU A 77 -6.18 -6.99 -5.30
CA LEU A 77 -6.14 -7.09 -3.83
C LEU A 77 -5.54 -8.40 -3.33
N GLY A 78 -5.44 -9.42 -4.18
CA GLY A 78 -4.86 -10.70 -3.85
C GLY A 78 -4.48 -11.49 -5.10
N CYS A 79 -3.25 -12.03 -5.11
CA CYS A 79 -2.66 -12.68 -6.28
C CYS A 79 -1.98 -13.99 -5.89
N PHE A 80 -2.52 -15.12 -6.34
CA PHE A 80 -2.03 -16.46 -5.99
C PHE A 80 -1.93 -17.31 -7.26
N SER A 81 -0.73 -17.39 -7.87
CA SER A 81 -0.44 -18.30 -8.98
C SER A 81 1.06 -18.51 -9.14
N ARG A 82 1.46 -19.75 -9.54
CA ARG A 82 2.80 -20.12 -9.99
C ARG A 82 2.79 -20.44 -11.49
N ASN A 83 1.69 -20.15 -12.17
CA ASN A 83 1.47 -20.61 -13.54
C ASN A 83 1.44 -19.42 -14.50
N GLU A 84 2.43 -19.33 -15.41
CA GLU A 84 2.52 -18.28 -16.42
C GLU A 84 1.24 -18.19 -17.26
N LYS A 85 0.70 -19.34 -17.68
CA LYS A 85 -0.54 -19.39 -18.46
C LYS A 85 -1.75 -18.84 -17.72
N ALA A 86 -1.79 -18.95 -16.38
CA ALA A 86 -2.88 -18.37 -15.60
C ALA A 86 -2.88 -16.84 -15.69
N TYR A 87 -1.70 -16.20 -15.70
CA TYR A 87 -1.57 -14.76 -15.88
C TYR A 87 -1.88 -14.34 -17.32
N GLU A 88 -1.36 -15.07 -18.33
CA GLU A 88 -1.68 -14.83 -19.74
C GLU A 88 -3.20 -14.87 -19.98
N GLU A 89 -3.88 -15.93 -19.51
CA GLU A 89 -5.32 -16.08 -19.65
C GLU A 89 -6.11 -14.99 -18.91
N LEU A 90 -5.66 -14.57 -17.72
CA LEU A 90 -6.29 -13.49 -16.96
C LEU A 90 -6.23 -12.16 -17.71
N ILE A 91 -5.06 -11.80 -18.21
CA ILE A 91 -4.85 -10.55 -18.94
C ILE A 91 -5.66 -10.55 -20.23
N ALA A 92 -5.62 -11.64 -21.00
CA ALA A 92 -6.42 -11.77 -22.22
C ALA A 92 -7.93 -11.67 -21.94
N TYR A 93 -8.40 -12.31 -20.87
CA TYR A 93 -9.80 -12.22 -20.43
C TYR A 93 -10.20 -10.78 -20.07
N PHE A 94 -9.32 -10.02 -19.41
CA PHE A 94 -9.60 -8.63 -19.06
C PHE A 94 -9.61 -7.72 -20.28
N GLN A 95 -8.72 -7.92 -21.23
CA GLN A 95 -8.70 -7.17 -22.50
C GLN A 95 -10.01 -7.34 -23.29
N GLU A 96 -10.63 -8.51 -23.21
CA GLU A 96 -11.92 -8.77 -23.86
C GLU A 96 -13.09 -8.20 -23.05
N LYS A 97 -13.10 -8.41 -21.75
CA LYS A 97 -14.26 -8.14 -20.87
C LYS A 97 -14.38 -6.70 -20.41
N TYR A 98 -13.24 -5.99 -20.22
CA TYR A 98 -13.17 -4.69 -19.55
C TYR A 98 -12.60 -3.57 -20.44
N PRO A 99 -13.14 -3.32 -21.66
CA PRO A 99 -12.61 -2.28 -22.53
C PRO A 99 -12.75 -0.90 -21.90
N GLY A 100 -11.65 -0.14 -21.88
CA GLY A 100 -11.57 1.20 -21.33
C GLY A 100 -11.40 1.25 -19.81
N TYR A 101 -11.10 0.13 -19.16
CA TYR A 101 -10.71 0.09 -17.75
C TYR A 101 -9.21 0.37 -17.54
N GLN A 102 -8.89 0.99 -16.42
CA GLN A 102 -7.57 0.93 -15.82
C GLN A 102 -7.57 -0.19 -14.78
N ILE A 103 -6.56 -1.06 -14.82
CA ILE A 103 -6.38 -2.12 -13.84
C ILE A 103 -4.99 -1.99 -13.22
N ASP A 104 -4.95 -1.75 -11.92
CA ASP A 104 -3.71 -1.66 -11.16
C ASP A 104 -3.39 -3.01 -10.52
N PHE A 105 -2.24 -3.55 -10.90
CA PHE A 105 -1.71 -4.78 -10.35
C PHE A 105 -0.67 -4.44 -9.29
N VAL A 106 -1.02 -4.62 -8.02
CA VAL A 106 -0.10 -4.50 -6.89
C VAL A 106 0.38 -5.91 -6.50
N PHE A 107 1.67 -6.16 -6.57
CA PHE A 107 2.21 -7.51 -6.37
C PHE A 107 3.67 -7.53 -5.93
N ASN A 108 4.15 -8.68 -5.44
CA ASN A 108 5.54 -8.88 -5.06
C ASN A 108 6.45 -8.74 -6.29
N PRO A 109 7.45 -7.85 -6.31
CA PRO A 109 8.34 -7.61 -7.44
C PRO A 109 9.17 -8.85 -7.86
N LYS A 110 9.29 -9.87 -6.98
CA LYS A 110 9.93 -11.16 -7.27
C LYS A 110 9.03 -12.09 -8.11
N ASN A 111 7.73 -11.78 -8.27
CA ASN A 111 6.83 -12.51 -9.17
C ASN A 111 7.12 -12.13 -10.62
N LEU A 112 8.19 -12.72 -11.17
CA LEU A 112 8.64 -12.43 -12.52
C LEU A 112 7.67 -12.94 -13.58
N LEU A 113 6.86 -13.97 -13.31
CA LEU A 113 5.88 -14.49 -14.26
C LEU A 113 4.79 -13.44 -14.53
N LEU A 114 4.17 -12.90 -13.49
CA LEU A 114 3.18 -11.84 -13.64
C LEU A 114 3.80 -10.58 -14.27
N LYS A 115 5.02 -10.21 -13.81
CA LYS A 115 5.73 -9.03 -14.32
C LYS A 115 5.99 -9.12 -15.84
N GLU A 116 6.39 -10.26 -16.36
CA GLU A 116 6.62 -10.46 -17.80
C GLU A 116 5.31 -10.44 -18.59
N GLU A 117 4.23 -11.04 -18.09
CA GLU A 117 2.93 -10.99 -18.78
C GLU A 117 2.38 -9.57 -18.84
N LEU A 118 2.50 -8.78 -17.76
CA LEU A 118 2.11 -7.37 -17.75
C LEU A 118 2.97 -6.53 -18.71
N LYS A 119 4.27 -6.82 -18.85
CA LYS A 119 5.12 -6.17 -19.88
C LYS A 119 4.66 -6.51 -21.29
N LYS A 120 4.34 -7.79 -21.59
CA LYS A 120 3.79 -8.21 -22.89
C LYS A 120 2.50 -7.46 -23.23
N ALA A 121 1.70 -7.14 -22.20
CA ALA A 121 0.46 -6.37 -22.31
C ALA A 121 0.68 -4.84 -22.35
N ASN A 122 1.94 -4.36 -22.34
CA ASN A 122 2.32 -2.95 -22.31
C ASN A 122 1.85 -2.18 -21.07
N ALA A 123 1.74 -2.84 -19.92
CA ALA A 123 1.46 -2.16 -18.65
C ALA A 123 2.60 -1.19 -18.29
N GLN A 124 2.24 -0.08 -17.65
CA GLN A 124 3.18 0.92 -17.13
C GLN A 124 3.54 0.54 -15.70
N PHE A 125 4.84 0.50 -15.39
CA PHE A 125 5.32 0.12 -14.06
C PHE A 125 5.74 1.35 -13.27
N ASP A 126 5.28 1.43 -12.03
CA ASP A 126 5.75 2.40 -11.06
C ASP A 126 7.11 1.98 -10.48
N VAL A 127 7.68 2.84 -9.64
CA VAL A 127 8.89 2.51 -8.89
C VAL A 127 8.54 1.41 -7.87
N GLU A 128 9.41 0.42 -7.74
CA GLU A 128 9.30 -0.59 -6.70
C GLU A 128 9.38 0.04 -5.32
N GLN A 129 8.58 -0.45 -4.36
CA GLN A 129 8.53 0.06 -3.01
C GLN A 129 8.96 -0.99 -1.99
N TYR A 130 9.80 -0.57 -1.04
CA TYR A 130 10.04 -1.33 0.17
C TYR A 130 8.90 -1.11 1.16
N LYS A 131 8.36 -2.20 1.71
CA LYS A 131 7.63 -2.14 2.98
C LYS A 131 8.63 -2.08 4.11
N MET A 132 8.49 -1.10 5.00
CA MET A 132 9.31 -0.98 6.19
C MET A 132 8.45 -1.01 7.45
N SER A 133 8.84 -1.80 8.45
CA SER A 133 8.13 -1.93 9.73
C SER A 133 8.98 -1.41 10.88
N TYR A 134 8.36 -0.68 11.81
CA TYR A 134 9.02 -0.15 12.98
C TYR A 134 9.29 -1.25 14.01
N THR A 135 10.50 -1.29 14.56
CA THR A 135 10.95 -2.35 15.47
C THR A 135 10.77 -2.02 16.96
N HIS A 136 9.96 -1.03 17.30
CA HIS A 136 9.72 -0.55 18.68
C HIS A 136 11.01 -0.17 19.43
N LYS A 137 12.02 0.29 18.69
CA LYS A 137 13.29 0.74 19.26
C LYS A 137 13.09 2.08 19.98
N PRO A 138 13.55 2.23 21.24
CA PRO A 138 13.46 3.50 21.95
C PRO A 138 14.08 4.66 21.15
N LEU A 139 13.35 5.75 21.00
CA LEU A 139 13.79 6.92 20.26
C LEU A 139 14.29 8.01 21.23
N PRO A 140 15.59 8.34 21.21
CA PRO A 140 16.17 9.36 22.09
C PRO A 140 15.95 10.79 21.59
N TYR A 141 15.12 10.98 20.56
CA TYR A 141 14.93 12.26 19.91
C TYR A 141 13.83 13.09 20.59
N GLU A 142 14.08 14.38 20.72
CA GLU A 142 13.09 15.37 21.15
C GLU A 142 12.15 15.73 19.98
N CYS A 143 10.94 16.20 20.33
CA CYS A 143 9.90 16.52 19.36
C CYS A 143 9.43 17.99 19.52
N ASP A 144 10.29 18.85 20.07
CA ASP A 144 9.95 20.26 20.27
C ASP A 144 9.64 20.94 18.94
N GLY A 145 8.60 21.76 18.96
CA GLY A 145 8.09 22.43 17.76
C GLY A 145 7.21 21.56 16.87
N ILE A 146 6.82 20.34 17.32
CA ILE A 146 5.85 19.50 16.63
C ILE A 146 4.53 19.52 17.39
N ILE A 147 3.47 19.96 16.72
CA ILE A 147 2.12 20.06 17.28
C ILE A 147 1.12 19.28 16.44
N LEU A 148 -0.05 18.97 17.00
CA LEU A 148 -1.22 18.55 16.20
C LEU A 148 -1.72 19.73 15.38
N LEU A 149 -2.16 19.44 14.14
CA LEU A 149 -2.81 20.43 13.28
C LEU A 149 -3.97 21.09 14.03
N ASN A 150 -4.11 22.39 13.89
CA ASN A 150 -5.22 23.19 14.39
C ASN A 150 -5.61 24.26 13.35
N ASP A 151 -6.70 24.96 13.57
CA ASP A 151 -7.27 25.92 12.62
C ASP A 151 -6.28 27.01 12.17
N ARG A 152 -5.31 27.39 13.03
CA ARG A 152 -4.33 28.42 12.71
C ARG A 152 -3.39 28.03 11.57
N TYR A 153 -3.07 26.72 11.42
CA TYR A 153 -2.10 26.23 10.44
C TYR A 153 -2.76 25.39 9.34
N GLN A 154 -4.09 25.36 9.28
CA GLN A 154 -4.82 24.56 8.29
C GLN A 154 -4.52 25.00 6.85
N ASP A 155 -4.50 26.32 6.60
CA ASP A 155 -4.20 26.86 5.26
C ASP A 155 -2.75 26.54 4.84
N ASP A 156 -1.79 26.67 5.79
CA ASP A 156 -0.40 26.31 5.55
C ASP A 156 -0.23 24.81 5.22
N TYR A 157 -0.98 23.94 5.91
CA TYR A 157 -0.99 22.51 5.67
C TYR A 157 -1.52 22.18 4.27
N LEU A 158 -2.68 22.75 3.90
CA LEU A 158 -3.29 22.54 2.58
C LEU A 158 -2.41 23.07 1.43
N ASP A 159 -1.67 24.17 1.66
CA ASP A 159 -0.70 24.71 0.69
C ASP A 159 0.49 23.76 0.48
N MET A 160 0.94 23.08 1.54
CA MET A 160 2.06 22.14 1.49
C MET A 160 1.68 20.76 0.96
N HIS A 161 0.39 20.35 1.12
CA HIS A 161 -0.05 18.99 0.82
C HIS A 161 -0.04 18.69 -0.68
N ASN A 162 0.39 17.48 -1.03
CA ASN A 162 0.37 17.01 -2.41
C ASN A 162 -1.08 16.76 -2.88
N LYS A 163 -1.46 17.45 -3.96
CA LYS A 163 -2.83 17.39 -4.52
C LYS A 163 -3.07 16.21 -5.46
N ASP A 164 -2.00 15.51 -5.84
CA ASP A 164 -2.08 14.36 -6.75
C ASP A 164 -2.31 13.03 -6.00
N LEU A 165 -2.29 13.07 -4.65
CA LEU A 165 -2.60 11.89 -3.83
C LEU A 165 -4.12 11.64 -3.76
N TYR A 166 -4.50 10.37 -3.64
CA TYR A 166 -5.90 10.00 -3.37
C TYR A 166 -6.43 10.65 -2.08
N TRP A 167 -5.64 10.62 -1.01
CA TRP A 167 -5.89 11.33 0.25
C TRP A 167 -5.30 12.73 0.15
N THR A 168 -6.06 13.67 -0.42
CA THR A 168 -5.69 15.10 -0.41
C THR A 168 -5.78 15.68 0.98
N GLY A 169 -5.13 16.80 1.25
CA GLY A 169 -5.17 17.46 2.56
C GLY A 169 -6.58 17.74 3.07
N GLU A 170 -7.50 18.12 2.18
CA GLU A 170 -8.92 18.33 2.50
C GLU A 170 -9.57 17.02 2.98
N LYS A 171 -9.39 15.91 2.26
CA LYS A 171 -9.93 14.61 2.63
C LYS A 171 -9.35 14.09 3.95
N VAL A 172 -8.07 14.35 4.22
CA VAL A 172 -7.41 13.99 5.48
C VAL A 172 -8.04 14.76 6.64
N ILE A 173 -8.27 16.07 6.50
CA ILE A 173 -8.92 16.90 7.52
C ILE A 173 -10.37 16.45 7.76
N GLU A 174 -11.10 16.06 6.72
CA GLU A 174 -12.49 15.58 6.79
C GLU A 174 -12.62 14.18 7.41
N ALA A 175 -11.52 13.44 7.58
CA ALA A 175 -11.48 12.09 8.18
C ALA A 175 -10.68 12.04 9.51
N PRO A 176 -11.02 12.84 10.54
CA PRO A 176 -10.27 12.95 11.79
C PRO A 176 -10.29 11.68 12.64
N GLU A 177 -11.25 10.78 12.39
CA GLU A 177 -11.31 9.45 13.00
C GLU A 177 -10.24 8.53 12.43
N ARG A 178 -9.80 8.76 11.17
CA ARG A 178 -8.80 7.94 10.48
C ARG A 178 -7.39 8.51 10.62
N PHE A 179 -7.24 9.83 10.54
CA PHE A 179 -5.94 10.49 10.49
C PHE A 179 -5.67 11.41 11.67
N LYS A 180 -4.40 11.53 12.03
CA LYS A 180 -3.85 12.61 12.83
C LYS A 180 -2.76 13.30 12.03
N VAL A 181 -2.83 14.63 11.97
CA VAL A 181 -1.85 15.46 11.27
C VAL A 181 -0.95 16.14 12.29
N LEU A 182 0.36 15.97 12.11
CA LEU A 182 1.37 16.68 12.90
C LEU A 182 2.04 17.73 12.04
N ILE A 183 2.24 18.92 12.62
CA ILE A 183 2.87 20.07 11.95
C ILE A 183 4.18 20.40 12.65
N ALA A 184 5.22 20.62 11.88
CA ALA A 184 6.51 21.16 12.37
C ALA A 184 6.49 22.68 12.27
N LEU A 185 6.88 23.34 13.36
CA LEU A 185 6.97 24.79 13.45
C LEU A 185 8.40 25.28 13.59
N GLU A 186 8.76 26.35 12.87
CA GLU A 186 9.95 27.19 13.09
C GLU A 186 9.51 28.64 13.08
N ASP A 187 9.83 29.40 14.15
CA ASP A 187 9.45 30.80 14.33
C ASP A 187 7.96 31.07 14.05
N ASP A 188 7.10 30.19 14.59
CA ASP A 188 5.63 30.27 14.47
C ASP A 188 5.09 30.07 13.03
N LYS A 189 5.88 29.46 12.16
CA LYS A 189 5.51 29.11 10.77
C LYS A 189 5.48 27.60 10.58
N ALA A 190 4.50 27.09 9.85
CA ALA A 190 4.46 25.70 9.46
C ALA A 190 5.49 25.42 8.36
N VAL A 191 6.45 24.53 8.65
CA VAL A 191 7.58 24.19 7.78
C VAL A 191 7.55 22.76 7.26
N GLY A 192 6.61 21.96 7.73
CA GLY A 192 6.40 20.58 7.29
C GLY A 192 5.29 19.90 8.06
N TYR A 193 4.86 18.74 7.59
CA TYR A 193 3.82 17.93 8.22
C TYR A 193 4.08 16.43 8.06
N VAL A 194 3.33 15.64 8.81
CA VAL A 194 3.12 14.21 8.58
C VAL A 194 1.67 13.85 8.86
N ASP A 195 1.04 13.17 7.92
CA ASP A 195 -0.26 12.54 8.07
C ASP A 195 -0.05 11.11 8.56
N VAL A 196 -0.74 10.74 9.63
CA VAL A 196 -0.59 9.43 10.24
C VAL A 196 -1.97 8.79 10.38
N THR A 197 -2.14 7.56 9.88
CA THR A 197 -3.32 6.77 10.24
C THR A 197 -3.27 6.43 11.73
N TYR A 198 -4.43 6.30 12.37
CA TYR A 198 -4.47 6.22 13.84
C TYR A 198 -5.37 5.13 14.40
N THR A 199 -6.28 4.61 13.60
CA THR A 199 -7.34 3.70 14.07
C THR A 199 -6.98 2.22 13.99
N TYR A 200 -5.93 1.87 13.25
CA TYR A 200 -5.54 0.49 12.99
C TYR A 200 -4.58 -0.04 14.07
N ASP A 201 -4.36 -1.35 14.07
CA ASP A 201 -3.32 -1.97 14.90
C ASP A 201 -1.93 -1.73 14.30
N ASP A 202 -1.82 -1.72 12.95
CA ASP A 202 -0.65 -1.27 12.20
C ASP A 202 -1.01 0.03 11.48
N ASN A 203 -0.47 1.15 11.95
CA ASN A 203 -0.68 2.48 11.37
C ASN A 203 0.50 2.92 10.51
N GLU A 204 0.28 3.90 9.66
CA GLU A 204 1.33 4.40 8.77
C GLU A 204 1.42 5.91 8.72
N PRO A 205 2.63 6.48 8.59
CA PRO A 205 2.83 7.85 8.14
C PRO A 205 2.53 7.90 6.63
N ALA A 206 1.28 8.25 6.29
CA ALA A 206 0.74 8.18 4.92
C ALA A 206 1.35 9.22 3.98
N ASP A 207 1.66 10.41 4.50
CA ASP A 207 2.40 11.44 3.76
C ASP A 207 3.29 12.25 4.71
N LEU A 208 4.53 12.52 4.28
CA LEU A 208 5.53 13.28 5.03
C LEU A 208 6.18 14.34 4.13
N PHE A 209 5.99 15.58 4.45
CA PHE A 209 6.58 16.69 3.72
C PHE A 209 7.33 17.66 4.63
N VAL A 210 8.44 18.21 4.11
CA VAL A 210 9.16 19.36 4.70
C VAL A 210 9.51 20.33 3.59
N ARG A 211 9.18 21.61 3.74
CA ARG A 211 9.52 22.67 2.79
C ARG A 211 11.02 22.65 2.48
N GLU A 212 11.39 22.85 1.23
CA GLU A 212 12.74 22.63 0.71
C GLU A 212 13.80 23.36 1.52
N GLU A 213 13.58 24.64 1.82
CA GLU A 213 14.49 25.51 2.57
C GLU A 213 14.66 25.11 4.06
N TYR A 214 13.79 24.20 4.55
CA TYR A 214 13.83 23.65 5.91
C TYR A 214 14.30 22.19 5.95
N ARG A 215 14.59 21.58 4.78
CA ARG A 215 15.14 20.22 4.72
C ARG A 215 16.53 20.16 5.33
N ARG A 216 16.96 18.96 5.75
CA ARG A 216 18.25 18.66 6.39
C ARG A 216 18.47 19.33 7.76
N LYS A 217 17.46 19.99 8.32
CA LYS A 217 17.47 20.58 9.68
C LYS A 217 16.85 19.65 10.74
N GLY A 218 16.44 18.43 10.38
CA GLY A 218 15.91 17.42 11.30
C GLY A 218 14.40 17.41 11.47
N TYR A 219 13.61 18.25 10.78
CA TYR A 219 12.15 18.32 10.94
C TYR A 219 11.45 17.00 10.59
N GLY A 220 11.81 16.33 9.51
CA GLY A 220 11.24 15.02 9.18
C GLY A 220 11.47 13.98 10.28
N ARG A 221 12.65 13.99 10.92
CA ARG A 221 12.93 13.11 12.06
C ARG A 221 12.06 13.46 13.26
N LYS A 222 11.91 14.74 13.60
CA LYS A 222 11.06 15.18 14.71
C LYS A 222 9.60 14.82 14.49
N LEU A 223 9.07 15.04 13.27
CA LEU A 223 7.71 14.68 12.87
C LEU A 223 7.46 13.18 13.06
N LEU A 224 8.30 12.34 12.46
CA LEU A 224 8.17 10.87 12.57
C LEU A 224 8.39 10.38 14.01
N THR A 225 9.33 10.96 14.76
CA THR A 225 9.50 10.61 16.17
C THR A 225 8.25 10.90 16.98
N LYS A 226 7.59 12.04 16.72
CA LYS A 226 6.32 12.40 17.38
C LYS A 226 5.20 11.47 16.97
N ALA A 227 5.11 11.13 15.69
CA ALA A 227 4.14 10.18 15.14
C ALA A 227 4.28 8.80 15.80
N ILE A 228 5.51 8.25 15.86
CA ILE A 228 5.80 6.98 16.50
C ILE A 228 5.41 7.00 17.99
N LYS A 229 5.87 8.00 18.75
CA LYS A 229 5.53 8.13 20.18
C LYS A 229 4.02 8.27 20.44
N MET A 230 3.31 8.89 19.54
CA MET A 230 1.85 9.03 19.65
C MET A 230 1.12 7.72 19.30
N ASN A 231 1.70 6.91 18.41
CA ASN A 231 1.14 5.65 17.96
C ASN A 231 1.34 4.50 18.97
N GLU A 232 2.39 4.57 19.81
CA GLU A 232 2.69 3.49 20.78
C GLU A 232 1.48 3.12 21.64
N PRO A 233 1.24 1.84 21.94
CA PRO A 233 2.11 0.68 21.65
C PRO A 233 1.79 -0.04 20.32
N LYS A 234 1.01 0.55 19.43
CA LYS A 234 0.60 -0.04 18.16
C LYS A 234 1.77 -0.15 17.19
N ASP A 235 1.64 -1.05 16.21
CA ASP A 235 2.59 -1.20 15.13
C ASP A 235 2.56 0.00 14.19
N MET A 236 3.68 0.23 13.50
CA MET A 236 3.79 1.25 12.48
C MET A 236 4.62 0.74 11.30
N SER A 237 4.07 0.88 10.10
CA SER A 237 4.74 0.49 8.87
C SER A 237 4.54 1.54 7.79
N LEU A 238 5.31 1.47 6.71
CA LEU A 238 5.22 2.41 5.59
C LEU A 238 5.71 1.77 4.30
N HIS A 239 5.32 2.35 3.17
CA HIS A 239 5.93 2.07 1.88
C HIS A 239 6.85 3.22 1.47
N VAL A 240 7.94 2.91 0.78
CA VAL A 240 8.91 3.90 0.30
C VAL A 240 9.57 3.40 -0.97
N ASP A 241 9.68 4.28 -1.98
CA ASP A 241 10.36 3.99 -3.22
C ASP A 241 11.81 3.56 -2.97
N ILE A 242 12.26 2.52 -3.67
CA ILE A 242 13.60 1.95 -3.46
C ILE A 242 14.73 2.93 -3.80
N ASP A 243 14.47 3.92 -4.63
CA ASP A 243 15.41 4.97 -5.04
C ASP A 243 15.33 6.24 -4.17
N ASN A 244 14.36 6.34 -3.24
CA ASN A 244 14.26 7.44 -2.29
C ASN A 244 15.26 7.29 -1.13
N ILE A 245 16.56 7.38 -1.46
CA ILE A 245 17.66 7.19 -0.50
C ILE A 245 17.56 8.11 0.72
N PRO A 246 17.16 9.40 0.59
CA PRO A 246 16.99 10.26 1.75
C PRO A 246 15.93 9.76 2.75
N ALA A 247 14.78 9.30 2.26
CA ALA A 247 13.70 8.76 3.10
C ALA A 247 14.11 7.43 3.74
N LEU A 248 14.71 6.51 2.96
CA LEU A 248 15.24 5.23 3.46
C LEU A 248 16.23 5.43 4.63
N ASN A 249 17.16 6.38 4.48
CA ASN A 249 18.12 6.68 5.54
C ASN A 249 17.45 7.27 6.79
N LEU A 250 16.42 8.10 6.60
CA LEU A 250 15.63 8.65 7.70
C LEU A 250 14.91 7.53 8.46
N TYR A 251 14.15 6.68 7.76
CA TYR A 251 13.38 5.58 8.37
C TYR A 251 14.29 4.57 9.09
N ARG A 252 15.39 4.14 8.46
CA ARG A 252 16.39 3.27 9.12
C ARG A 252 16.96 3.90 10.39
N SER A 253 17.23 5.21 10.39
CA SER A 253 17.73 5.92 11.57
C SER A 253 16.74 5.94 12.73
N LEU A 254 15.46 5.79 12.46
CA LEU A 254 14.36 5.72 13.43
C LEU A 254 14.01 4.29 13.85
N GLY A 255 14.67 3.28 13.29
CA GLY A 255 14.45 1.88 13.66
C GLY A 255 13.44 1.14 12.80
N PHE A 256 13.10 1.68 11.62
CA PHE A 256 12.37 0.91 10.61
C PHE A 256 13.31 -0.06 9.89
N VAL A 257 12.84 -1.26 9.62
CA VAL A 257 13.55 -2.31 8.88
C VAL A 257 12.72 -2.75 7.68
N ILE A 258 13.39 -3.15 6.60
CA ILE A 258 12.70 -3.65 5.39
C ILE A 258 12.11 -5.02 5.70
N ASP A 259 10.85 -5.23 5.31
CA ASP A 259 10.19 -6.53 5.23
C ASP A 259 10.15 -6.95 3.76
N GLU A 260 11.14 -7.71 3.32
CA GLU A 260 11.32 -8.07 1.91
C GLU A 260 10.15 -8.89 1.32
N LYS A 261 9.40 -9.62 2.14
CA LYS A 261 8.22 -10.37 1.67
C LYS A 261 7.04 -9.45 1.35
N ARG A 262 7.04 -8.23 1.89
CA ARG A 262 5.98 -7.23 1.70
C ARG A 262 6.36 -6.11 0.75
N ASN A 263 7.46 -6.25 0.01
CA ASN A 263 7.81 -5.32 -1.06
C ASN A 263 6.78 -5.40 -2.17
N GLU A 264 6.48 -4.26 -2.77
CA GLU A 264 5.43 -4.12 -3.76
C GLU A 264 5.96 -3.41 -5.02
N ILE A 265 5.35 -3.74 -6.13
CA ILE A 265 5.42 -2.99 -7.37
C ILE A 265 4.01 -2.87 -7.93
N THR A 266 3.66 -1.69 -8.42
CA THR A 266 2.41 -1.47 -9.12
C THR A 266 2.65 -1.46 -10.63
N ALA A 267 1.78 -2.14 -11.36
CA ALA A 267 1.72 -2.08 -12.81
C ALA A 267 0.33 -1.65 -13.26
N ASN A 268 0.25 -0.57 -14.01
CA ASN A 268 -0.99 0.05 -14.49
C ASN A 268 -1.27 -0.45 -15.91
N LEU A 269 -2.32 -1.25 -16.08
CA LEU A 269 -2.77 -1.76 -17.35
C LEU A 269 -3.99 -0.99 -17.83
N PHE A 270 -3.88 -0.34 -18.99
CA PHE A 270 -4.97 0.41 -19.65
C PHE A 270 -5.55 -0.42 -20.80
N LEU A 271 -6.85 -0.73 -20.76
CA LEU A 271 -7.55 -1.62 -21.69
C LEU A 271 -8.41 -0.87 -22.70
#